data_6adad73b9cf56e38184c03b022747373
#
_entry.id   6adad73b9cf56e38184c03b022747373
#
_cell.length_a   1.000
_cell.length_b   1.000
_cell.length_c   1.000
_cell.angle_alpha   90.00
_cell.angle_beta   90.00
_cell.angle_gamma   90.00
#
_symmetry.space_group_name_H-M   'P 1'
#
loop_
_entity.id
_entity.type
_entity.pdbx_description
1 polymer ?
#
loop_
_entity_poly.entity_id
_entity_poly.type
_entity_poly.pdbx_seq_one_letter_code
_entity_poly.pdbx_strand_id
1 'polypeptide(L)'
;MSNFNWNSVAAAQPQEPAQDERNWTEDAPVTNLQDVHNIKLNTDRFSIGAEDEQAATVVPDSAPTVDEFHLDDILRLSLERRASDIHLTVGLPPMVRTDGDVQPLPYQALTPADTRRLIFETLTDEHIQKLEETHELDFGYGVKNLARFRFNVYMQRGSYAAALRMIPTKIPSFEDLLLPNVIREVSKRTSGLILVTGPTGSGKSTTIATMIDDINRDRTGHIMTIEDPIEYLHQHRKCMVNQRELHSDTYSFHNALRAVLREDPDIILVGELRDLETIEAALTLAETGHLVFGTLHTRNAPSTVDRIIDVFPPEQQSQIRVLLGNTLEGVISQQLLPKVGGGRRAALEVMLGSAAIKNLIREGKTHQMYSVIETSAKDGMITMDRSLADLFRTGTCSFEECLMRAVDKDNFSRFAKGG
;
A
#
# COMPACT_ATOMS: atom_id res chain seq x y z
N MET A 1 34.84 16.55 -37.94
CA MET A 1 36.06 16.72 -37.13
C MET A 1 36.04 18.07 -36.50
N SER A 2 35.62 18.14 -35.20
CA SER A 2 35.85 19.32 -34.36
C SER A 2 35.93 18.80 -32.93
N ASN A 3 37.13 18.96 -32.37
CA ASN A 3 37.52 18.58 -31.01
C ASN A 3 36.79 19.42 -30.00
N PHE A 4 36.01 18.80 -29.08
CA PHE A 4 35.50 19.43 -27.86
C PHE A 4 36.50 19.15 -26.72
N ASN A 5 37.04 20.21 -26.15
CA ASN A 5 38.08 20.21 -25.12
C ASN A 5 37.41 20.22 -23.72
N TRP A 6 37.68 19.19 -22.88
CA TRP A 6 37.05 18.95 -21.57
C TRP A 6 37.74 19.60 -20.38
N ASN A 7 38.54 20.65 -20.56
CA ASN A 7 39.34 21.25 -19.46
C ASN A 7 38.99 22.75 -19.28
N SER A 8 37.78 23.06 -18.84
CA SER A 8 37.52 24.38 -18.20
C SER A 8 36.18 24.40 -17.49
N VAL A 9 36.05 23.73 -16.33
CA VAL A 9 35.09 24.14 -15.30
C VAL A 9 35.86 24.16 -13.98
N ALA A 10 36.19 25.36 -13.55
CA ALA A 10 36.81 25.62 -12.27
C ALA A 10 35.83 25.31 -11.13
N ALA A 11 36.35 24.62 -10.11
CA ALA A 11 35.65 24.30 -8.88
C ALA A 11 35.23 25.58 -8.14
N ALA A 12 33.91 25.76 -7.95
CA ALA A 12 33.38 26.69 -6.97
C ALA A 12 33.36 25.98 -5.61
N GLN A 13 34.08 26.53 -4.63
CA GLN A 13 34.05 26.08 -3.24
C GLN A 13 32.67 26.40 -2.61
N PRO A 14 32.12 25.53 -1.76
CA PRO A 14 30.92 25.86 -1.01
C PRO A 14 31.21 26.93 0.05
N GLN A 15 30.43 28.00 0.06
CA GLN A 15 30.40 29.00 1.12
C GLN A 15 29.70 28.39 2.34
N GLU A 16 30.37 28.48 3.51
CA GLU A 16 29.80 28.19 4.81
C GLU A 16 28.61 29.14 5.11
N PRO A 17 27.52 28.66 5.72
CA PRO A 17 26.44 29.53 6.17
C PRO A 17 26.91 30.36 7.39
N ALA A 18 26.60 31.66 7.35
CA ALA A 18 26.87 32.62 8.40
C ALA A 18 26.29 32.16 9.74
N GLN A 19 27.11 32.17 10.79
CA GLN A 19 26.71 31.96 12.19
C GLN A 19 25.87 33.19 12.64
N ASP A 20 24.61 32.94 12.94
CA ASP A 20 23.71 33.90 13.61
C ASP A 20 23.95 33.76 15.13
N GLU A 21 24.85 34.66 15.62
CA GLU A 21 25.10 34.80 17.06
C GLU A 21 23.88 35.47 17.74
N ARG A 22 22.93 34.68 18.24
CA ARG A 22 21.96 35.16 19.22
C ARG A 22 22.48 34.91 20.62
N ASN A 23 22.94 36.00 21.27
CA ASN A 23 23.28 36.13 22.66
C ASN A 23 22.15 35.55 23.56
N TRP A 24 22.41 34.45 24.24
CA TRP A 24 21.68 34.07 25.43
C TRP A 24 22.38 34.67 26.64
N THR A 25 21.78 35.69 27.20
CA THR A 25 22.19 36.25 28.51
C THR A 25 21.77 35.24 29.58
N GLU A 26 22.77 34.68 30.30
CA GLU A 26 22.61 34.08 31.61
C GLU A 26 22.11 35.16 32.55
N ASP A 27 20.81 35.09 32.97
CA ASP A 27 20.32 35.61 34.23
C ASP A 27 18.79 35.45 34.27
N ALA A 28 18.31 34.26 34.71
CA ALA A 28 16.99 34.11 35.29
C ALA A 28 17.11 33.34 36.62
N PRO A 29 16.57 33.86 37.73
CA PRO A 29 16.80 33.28 39.04
C PRO A 29 16.10 31.94 39.19
N VAL A 30 16.82 30.97 39.72
CA VAL A 30 16.33 29.66 40.18
C VAL A 30 15.32 29.91 41.30
N THR A 31 14.04 29.81 40.99
CA THR A 31 12.98 29.81 42.03
C THR A 31 12.87 28.42 42.63
N ASN A 32 12.77 28.42 43.90
CA ASN A 32 12.84 27.39 44.92
C ASN A 32 11.92 26.17 44.60
N LEU A 33 12.43 24.97 44.79
CA LEU A 33 11.77 23.67 44.65
C LEU A 33 10.57 23.43 45.63
N GLN A 34 10.16 24.41 46.40
CA GLN A 34 9.04 24.32 47.33
C GLN A 34 7.69 24.80 46.77
N ASP A 35 7.65 25.44 45.61
CA ASP A 35 6.41 25.97 45.02
C ASP A 35 5.63 24.99 44.14
N VAL A 36 6.18 23.78 43.90
CA VAL A 36 5.53 22.75 43.06
C VAL A 36 4.46 21.92 43.83
N HIS A 37 4.35 22.10 45.17
CA HIS A 37 3.43 21.32 46.01
C HIS A 37 2.01 21.89 46.17
N ASN A 38 1.66 22.98 45.49
CA ASN A 38 0.36 23.64 45.64
C ASN A 38 -0.47 23.75 44.33
N ILE A 39 -0.16 22.97 43.30
CA ILE A 39 -1.09 22.83 42.18
C ILE A 39 -2.09 21.73 42.53
N LYS A 40 -3.22 22.11 43.11
CA LYS A 40 -4.41 21.25 43.20
C LYS A 40 -4.89 20.99 41.78
N LEU A 41 -4.51 19.84 41.20
CA LEU A 41 -5.20 19.27 40.03
C LEU A 41 -6.64 18.98 40.41
N ASN A 42 -7.59 19.64 39.74
CA ASN A 42 -9.02 19.40 39.90
C ASN A 42 -9.33 18.03 39.28
N THR A 43 -9.32 16.98 40.12
CA THR A 43 -9.54 15.57 39.74
C THR A 43 -11.02 15.20 39.61
N ASP A 44 -11.95 16.16 39.67
CA ASP A 44 -13.38 15.88 39.67
C ASP A 44 -14.01 15.65 38.28
N ARG A 45 -13.19 15.45 37.21
CA ARG A 45 -13.70 15.14 35.86
C ARG A 45 -13.32 13.77 35.30
N PHE A 46 -12.64 12.93 36.06
CA PHE A 46 -12.36 11.54 35.72
C PHE A 46 -12.58 10.61 36.91
N SER A 47 -13.81 10.55 37.42
CA SER A 47 -14.26 9.40 38.16
C SER A 47 -14.62 8.30 37.19
N ILE A 48 -13.63 7.52 36.74
CA ILE A 48 -13.86 6.17 36.23
C ILE A 48 -14.31 5.36 37.42
N GLY A 49 -15.55 4.86 37.38
CA GLY A 49 -16.14 4.05 38.43
C GLY A 49 -15.25 2.84 38.73
N ALA A 50 -15.07 2.53 40.00
CA ALA A 50 -14.27 1.42 40.50
C ALA A 50 -14.87 0.02 40.24
N GLU A 51 -15.59 -0.16 39.10
CA GLU A 51 -16.25 -1.42 38.75
C GLU A 51 -15.75 -2.00 37.40
N ASP A 52 -14.83 -1.34 36.65
CA ASP A 52 -14.28 -1.82 35.38
C ASP A 52 -12.84 -2.37 35.43
N GLU A 53 -12.32 -2.69 36.62
CA GLU A 53 -11.00 -3.32 36.78
C GLU A 53 -10.96 -4.83 36.42
N GLN A 54 -12.00 -5.42 35.85
CA GLN A 54 -12.09 -6.86 35.58
C GLN A 54 -12.06 -7.28 34.10
N ALA A 55 -11.58 -6.45 33.19
CA ALA A 55 -11.40 -6.84 31.78
C ALA A 55 -9.94 -6.93 31.31
N ALA A 56 -8.96 -6.86 32.18
CA ALA A 56 -7.62 -7.36 31.86
C ALA A 56 -7.70 -8.89 31.94
N THR A 57 -7.71 -9.58 30.81
CA THR A 57 -7.64 -11.05 30.71
C THR A 57 -6.39 -11.50 31.48
N VAL A 58 -6.58 -11.94 32.74
CA VAL A 58 -5.51 -12.45 33.61
C VAL A 58 -5.00 -13.73 32.95
N VAL A 59 -3.83 -13.65 32.31
CA VAL A 59 -3.11 -14.84 31.89
C VAL A 59 -2.66 -15.56 33.18
N PRO A 60 -2.98 -16.84 33.36
CA PRO A 60 -2.59 -17.55 34.59
C PRO A 60 -1.06 -17.50 34.78
N ASP A 61 -0.59 -17.37 36.03
CA ASP A 61 0.83 -17.48 36.40
C ASP A 61 1.48 -18.82 35.95
N SER A 62 0.66 -19.81 35.62
CA SER A 62 1.08 -21.10 35.05
C SER A 62 1.26 -21.08 33.52
N ALA A 63 1.04 -19.94 32.85
CA ALA A 63 1.30 -19.86 31.40
C ALA A 63 2.81 -20.02 31.13
N PRO A 64 3.19 -20.68 30.01
CA PRO A 64 4.59 -20.86 29.67
C PRO A 64 5.29 -19.52 29.43
N THR A 65 6.53 -19.43 29.87
CA THR A 65 7.44 -18.34 29.51
C THR A 65 7.82 -18.46 28.04
N VAL A 66 8.15 -17.36 27.37
CA VAL A 66 8.61 -17.40 25.97
C VAL A 66 10.07 -17.84 25.84
N ASP A 67 10.79 -18.08 26.94
CA ASP A 67 12.22 -18.47 26.91
C ASP A 67 12.51 -19.76 26.14
N GLU A 68 11.54 -20.66 26.09
CA GLU A 68 11.62 -21.96 25.41
C GLU A 68 11.04 -21.94 23.98
N PHE A 69 10.47 -20.80 23.54
CA PHE A 69 9.77 -20.68 22.26
C PHE A 69 10.51 -19.74 21.30
N HIS A 70 10.51 -20.12 20.03
CA HIS A 70 10.92 -19.24 18.92
C HIS A 70 9.76 -18.37 18.46
N LEU A 71 10.07 -17.27 17.79
CA LEU A 71 9.04 -16.42 17.17
C LEU A 71 8.13 -17.23 16.24
N ASP A 72 8.67 -18.20 15.50
CA ASP A 72 7.91 -19.07 14.60
C ASP A 72 6.77 -19.83 15.29
N ASP A 73 6.93 -20.19 16.55
CA ASP A 73 5.87 -20.89 17.32
C ASP A 73 4.73 -19.95 17.64
N ILE A 74 5.05 -18.69 17.99
CA ILE A 74 4.06 -17.62 18.21
C ILE A 74 3.32 -17.34 16.90
N LEU A 75 4.03 -17.29 15.77
CA LEU A 75 3.44 -17.07 14.45
C LEU A 75 2.53 -18.22 14.03
N ARG A 76 2.88 -19.47 14.30
CA ARG A 76 2.01 -20.66 14.04
C ARG A 76 0.71 -20.57 14.82
N LEU A 77 0.81 -20.32 16.13
CA LEU A 77 -0.38 -20.19 16.98
C LEU A 77 -1.27 -19.01 16.56
N SER A 78 -0.66 -17.91 16.11
CA SER A 78 -1.39 -16.75 15.58
C SER A 78 -2.18 -17.10 14.31
N LEU A 79 -1.60 -17.89 13.42
CA LEU A 79 -2.27 -18.36 12.18
C LEU A 79 -3.45 -19.31 12.51
N GLU A 80 -3.27 -20.24 13.46
CA GLU A 80 -4.35 -21.12 13.91
C GLU A 80 -5.56 -20.33 14.43
N ARG A 81 -5.29 -19.17 15.07
CA ARG A 81 -6.31 -18.23 15.54
C ARG A 81 -6.82 -17.26 14.48
N ARG A 82 -6.36 -17.36 13.22
CA ARG A 82 -6.71 -16.47 12.11
C ARG A 82 -6.40 -15.00 12.39
N ALA A 83 -5.31 -14.75 13.11
CA ALA A 83 -4.88 -13.41 13.40
C ALA A 83 -4.46 -12.67 12.12
N SER A 84 -4.82 -11.40 12.00
CA SER A 84 -4.36 -10.51 10.93
C SER A 84 -3.04 -9.83 11.28
N ASP A 85 -2.87 -9.46 12.56
CA ASP A 85 -1.69 -8.76 13.06
C ASP A 85 -1.26 -9.39 14.41
N ILE A 86 0.05 -9.34 14.68
CA ILE A 86 0.68 -9.79 15.92
C ILE A 86 1.48 -8.61 16.49
N HIS A 87 1.42 -8.43 17.80
CA HIS A 87 2.15 -7.36 18.48
C HIS A 87 3.00 -7.93 19.60
N LEU A 88 4.28 -7.56 19.60
CA LEU A 88 5.24 -7.89 20.66
C LEU A 88 5.61 -6.59 21.38
N THR A 89 5.28 -6.47 22.66
CA THR A 89 5.61 -5.30 23.47
C THR A 89 5.86 -5.70 24.90
N VAL A 90 6.72 -4.97 25.59
CA VAL A 90 7.06 -5.23 26.99
C VAL A 90 5.87 -5.02 27.91
N GLY A 91 5.70 -5.90 28.88
CA GLY A 91 4.64 -5.84 29.91
C GLY A 91 3.32 -6.47 29.52
N LEU A 92 3.19 -7.00 28.29
CA LEU A 92 2.04 -7.76 27.81
C LEU A 92 2.50 -9.10 27.23
N PRO A 93 1.66 -10.15 27.23
CA PRO A 93 1.87 -11.33 26.40
C PRO A 93 1.95 -10.94 24.92
N PRO A 94 2.45 -11.79 24.03
CA PRO A 94 2.23 -11.60 22.59
C PRO A 94 0.74 -11.41 22.31
N MET A 95 0.39 -10.28 21.69
CA MET A 95 -1.00 -9.92 21.38
C MET A 95 -1.31 -10.19 19.92
N VAL A 96 -2.50 -10.66 19.62
CA VAL A 96 -2.97 -10.90 18.25
C VAL A 96 -4.25 -10.15 17.97
N ARG A 97 -4.40 -9.66 16.73
CA ARG A 97 -5.66 -9.09 16.25
C ARG A 97 -6.44 -10.13 15.48
N THR A 98 -7.62 -10.49 15.97
CA THR A 98 -8.55 -11.43 15.32
C THR A 98 -9.90 -10.75 15.16
N ASP A 99 -10.45 -10.71 13.95
CA ASP A 99 -11.74 -10.09 13.60
C ASP A 99 -11.89 -8.62 14.05
N GLY A 100 -10.76 -7.91 14.21
CA GLY A 100 -10.69 -6.50 14.63
C GLY A 100 -10.29 -6.32 16.09
N ASP A 101 -10.52 -7.29 16.95
CA ASP A 101 -10.23 -7.24 18.39
C ASP A 101 -8.80 -7.70 18.71
N VAL A 102 -8.14 -7.01 19.64
CA VAL A 102 -6.80 -7.37 20.12
C VAL A 102 -6.92 -8.27 21.34
N GLN A 103 -6.35 -9.47 21.27
CA GLN A 103 -6.43 -10.51 22.31
C GLN A 103 -5.06 -11.06 22.66
N PRO A 104 -4.82 -11.46 23.93
CA PRO A 104 -3.55 -12.06 24.33
C PRO A 104 -3.43 -13.53 23.84
N LEU A 105 -2.23 -13.93 23.50
CA LEU A 105 -1.86 -15.33 23.39
C LEU A 105 -1.56 -15.92 24.79
N PRO A 106 -1.62 -17.25 24.97
CA PRO A 106 -1.47 -17.90 26.28
C PRO A 106 0.01 -18.02 26.69
N TYR A 107 0.69 -16.89 26.74
CA TYR A 107 2.07 -16.75 27.23
C TYR A 107 2.13 -15.76 28.38
N GLN A 108 3.23 -15.78 29.13
CA GLN A 108 3.49 -14.74 30.13
C GLN A 108 3.79 -13.39 29.46
N ALA A 109 3.70 -12.32 30.27
CA ALA A 109 4.06 -10.97 29.83
C ALA A 109 5.54 -10.89 29.44
N LEU A 110 5.82 -10.31 28.27
CA LEU A 110 7.17 -10.18 27.72
C LEU A 110 8.01 -9.21 28.51
N THR A 111 9.24 -9.60 28.82
CA THR A 111 10.26 -8.72 29.37
C THR A 111 11.02 -7.98 28.26
N PRO A 112 11.84 -6.95 28.58
CA PRO A 112 12.72 -6.33 27.59
C PRO A 112 13.71 -7.32 26.94
N ALA A 113 14.14 -8.36 27.66
CA ALA A 113 15.00 -9.41 27.15
C ALA A 113 14.28 -10.29 26.13
N ASP A 114 13.01 -10.64 26.40
CA ASP A 114 12.19 -11.47 25.53
C ASP A 114 11.90 -10.77 24.21
N THR A 115 11.44 -9.51 24.25
CA THR A 115 11.17 -8.75 23.03
C THR A 115 12.43 -8.59 22.19
N ARG A 116 13.58 -8.30 22.81
CA ARG A 116 14.85 -8.21 22.10
C ARG A 116 15.22 -9.55 21.47
N ARG A 117 15.16 -10.66 22.19
CA ARG A 117 15.49 -11.99 21.68
C ARG A 117 14.61 -12.39 20.50
N LEU A 118 13.29 -12.37 20.70
CA LEU A 118 12.31 -12.76 19.66
C LEU A 118 12.44 -11.93 18.36
N ILE A 119 12.78 -10.64 18.49
CA ILE A 119 12.97 -9.77 17.34
C ILE A 119 14.32 -10.03 16.68
N PHE A 120 15.41 -10.07 17.47
CA PHE A 120 16.77 -10.17 16.93
C PHE A 120 17.08 -11.53 16.29
N GLU A 121 16.38 -12.60 16.67
CA GLU A 121 16.52 -13.90 16.00
C GLU A 121 16.08 -13.91 14.54
N THR A 122 15.34 -12.87 14.09
CA THR A 122 14.87 -12.72 12.71
C THR A 122 15.68 -11.73 11.89
N LEU A 123 16.61 -11.00 12.52
CA LEU A 123 17.36 -9.92 11.88
C LEU A 123 18.69 -10.40 11.31
N THR A 124 19.09 -9.83 10.17
CA THR A 124 20.47 -9.90 9.66
C THR A 124 21.32 -8.84 10.33
N ASP A 125 22.65 -8.94 10.19
CA ASP A 125 23.60 -7.95 10.73
C ASP A 125 23.30 -6.53 10.17
N GLU A 126 22.95 -6.43 8.88
CA GLU A 126 22.56 -5.15 8.25
C GLU A 126 21.28 -4.59 8.87
N HIS A 127 20.29 -5.45 9.15
CA HIS A 127 19.06 -5.07 9.83
C HIS A 127 19.32 -4.55 11.24
N ILE A 128 20.22 -5.22 11.99
CA ILE A 128 20.58 -4.80 13.34
C ILE A 128 21.24 -3.43 13.31
N GLN A 129 22.22 -3.22 12.43
CA GLN A 129 22.89 -1.93 12.29
C GLN A 129 21.90 -0.83 11.97
N LYS A 130 21.01 -1.03 10.99
CA LYS A 130 19.99 -0.05 10.60
C LYS A 130 19.03 0.26 11.77
N LEU A 131 18.57 -0.78 12.48
CA LEU A 131 17.68 -0.61 13.63
C LEU A 131 18.35 0.18 14.77
N GLU A 132 19.62 -0.04 15.03
CA GLU A 132 20.37 0.71 16.04
C GLU A 132 20.61 2.17 15.64
N GLU A 133 20.76 2.46 14.35
CA GLU A 133 20.94 3.82 13.81
C GLU A 133 19.63 4.62 13.76
N THR A 134 18.53 3.97 13.32
CA THR A 134 17.26 4.67 13.00
C THR A 134 16.17 4.49 14.04
N HIS A 135 16.31 3.50 14.95
CA HIS A 135 15.29 3.05 15.90
C HIS A 135 14.00 2.51 15.27
N GLU A 136 13.99 2.30 13.95
CA GLU A 136 12.85 1.78 13.19
C GLU A 136 13.35 0.86 12.07
N LEU A 137 12.61 -0.23 11.81
CA LEU A 137 12.93 -1.16 10.73
C LEU A 137 11.67 -1.82 10.18
N ASP A 138 11.46 -1.73 8.87
CA ASP A 138 10.46 -2.49 8.12
C ASP A 138 11.16 -3.54 7.25
N PHE A 139 10.67 -4.79 7.27
CA PHE A 139 11.19 -5.86 6.41
C PHE A 139 10.18 -7.00 6.26
N GLY A 140 10.38 -7.85 5.24
CA GLY A 140 9.60 -9.08 5.04
C GLY A 140 10.23 -10.27 5.75
N TYR A 141 9.47 -10.99 6.57
CA TYR A 141 9.90 -12.22 7.23
C TYR A 141 9.10 -13.42 6.75
N GLY A 142 9.79 -14.42 6.21
CA GLY A 142 9.17 -15.63 5.67
C GLY A 142 9.46 -16.86 6.52
N VAL A 143 8.41 -17.53 7.03
CA VAL A 143 8.53 -18.81 7.72
C VAL A 143 8.22 -19.92 6.73
N LYS A 144 9.18 -20.84 6.54
CA LYS A 144 9.05 -21.94 5.57
C LYS A 144 7.82 -22.80 5.86
N ASN A 145 7.01 -23.04 4.82
CA ASN A 145 5.77 -23.81 4.86
C ASN A 145 4.67 -23.23 5.80
N LEU A 146 4.80 -21.97 6.22
CA LEU A 146 3.85 -21.32 7.09
C LEU A 146 3.22 -20.10 6.41
N ALA A 147 3.92 -18.97 6.42
CA ALA A 147 3.46 -17.71 5.85
C ALA A 147 4.63 -16.73 5.68
N ARG A 148 4.37 -15.60 5.00
CA ARG A 148 5.22 -14.42 5.03
C ARG A 148 4.54 -13.34 5.87
N PHE A 149 5.35 -12.56 6.58
CA PHE A 149 4.90 -11.47 7.43
C PHE A 149 5.63 -10.19 7.03
N ARG A 150 4.91 -9.06 7.02
CA ARG A 150 5.52 -7.75 7.09
C ARG A 150 5.84 -7.47 8.55
N PHE A 151 7.08 -7.18 8.83
CA PHE A 151 7.60 -6.98 10.16
C PHE A 151 8.01 -5.52 10.32
N ASN A 152 7.39 -4.80 11.24
CA ASN A 152 7.79 -3.46 11.65
C ASN A 152 8.33 -3.52 13.08
N VAL A 153 9.61 -3.19 13.25
CA VAL A 153 10.28 -3.10 14.55
C VAL A 153 10.51 -1.64 14.89
N TYR A 154 10.30 -1.27 16.13
CA TYR A 154 10.50 0.08 16.62
C TYR A 154 10.93 0.13 18.10
N MET A 155 11.53 1.26 18.49
CA MET A 155 11.88 1.51 19.90
C MET A 155 10.72 2.15 20.64
N GLN A 156 10.42 1.66 21.85
CA GLN A 156 9.40 2.21 22.74
C GLN A 156 9.89 2.18 24.18
N ARG A 157 9.99 3.35 24.84
CA ARG A 157 10.44 3.49 26.24
C ARG A 157 11.75 2.76 26.55
N GLY A 158 12.72 2.83 25.60
CA GLY A 158 14.01 2.20 25.75
C GLY A 158 14.04 0.68 25.53
N SER A 159 12.97 0.09 25.00
CA SER A 159 12.87 -1.32 24.69
C SER A 159 12.38 -1.52 23.25
N TYR A 160 12.68 -2.67 22.66
CA TYR A 160 12.19 -3.04 21.33
C TYR A 160 10.75 -3.51 21.40
N ALA A 161 9.99 -3.13 20.42
CA ALA A 161 8.64 -3.60 20.18
C ALA A 161 8.47 -3.94 18.69
N ALA A 162 7.49 -4.76 18.35
CA ALA A 162 7.25 -5.13 16.96
C ALA A 162 5.75 -5.29 16.67
N ALA A 163 5.37 -4.94 15.43
CA ALA A 163 4.08 -5.25 14.84
C ALA A 163 4.31 -6.07 13.58
N LEU A 164 3.68 -7.24 13.50
CA LEU A 164 3.77 -8.14 12.36
C LEU A 164 2.40 -8.24 11.71
N ARG A 165 2.34 -8.06 10.41
CA ARG A 165 1.13 -8.29 9.61
C ARG A 165 1.31 -9.51 8.73
N MET A 166 0.36 -10.44 8.81
CA MET A 166 0.37 -11.61 7.94
C MET A 166 0.10 -11.22 6.49
N ILE A 167 0.96 -11.68 5.58
CA ILE A 167 0.76 -11.55 4.14
C ILE A 167 -0.08 -12.74 3.67
N PRO A 168 -1.26 -12.52 3.08
CA PRO A 168 -2.13 -13.59 2.64
C PRO A 168 -1.45 -14.48 1.57
N THR A 169 -1.53 -15.78 1.74
CA THR A 169 -1.06 -16.77 0.75
C THR A 169 -2.15 -17.14 -0.26
N LYS A 170 -3.42 -16.93 0.11
CA LYS A 170 -4.56 -17.20 -0.76
C LYS A 170 -4.97 -15.91 -1.47
N ILE A 171 -4.78 -15.90 -2.78
CA ILE A 171 -5.25 -14.83 -3.65
C ILE A 171 -6.72 -15.12 -4.00
N PRO A 172 -7.67 -14.18 -3.75
CA PRO A 172 -9.05 -14.37 -4.12
C PRO A 172 -9.23 -14.40 -5.65
N SER A 173 -10.23 -15.11 -6.12
CA SER A 173 -10.56 -15.17 -7.54
C SER A 173 -11.37 -13.95 -7.99
N PHE A 174 -11.56 -13.79 -9.32
CA PHE A 174 -12.47 -12.78 -9.88
C PHE A 174 -13.89 -12.94 -9.34
N GLU A 175 -14.32 -14.18 -9.16
CA GLU A 175 -15.63 -14.56 -8.65
C GLU A 175 -15.78 -14.21 -7.17
N ASP A 176 -14.75 -14.47 -6.35
CA ASP A 176 -14.74 -14.13 -4.91
C ASP A 176 -14.87 -12.60 -4.71
N LEU A 177 -14.19 -11.82 -5.55
CA LEU A 177 -14.24 -10.35 -5.50
C LEU A 177 -15.44 -9.77 -6.26
N LEU A 178 -16.14 -10.61 -7.05
CA LEU A 178 -17.20 -10.21 -7.95
C LEU A 178 -16.77 -9.07 -8.89
N LEU A 179 -15.58 -9.16 -9.44
CA LEU A 179 -15.05 -8.17 -10.38
C LEU A 179 -15.75 -8.29 -11.73
N PRO A 180 -16.07 -7.16 -12.41
CA PRO A 180 -16.63 -7.17 -13.74
C PRO A 180 -15.73 -7.89 -14.76
N ASN A 181 -16.32 -8.62 -15.70
CA ASN A 181 -15.58 -9.38 -16.71
C ASN A 181 -14.64 -8.51 -17.57
N VAL A 182 -15.00 -7.25 -17.80
CA VAL A 182 -14.17 -6.30 -18.54
C VAL A 182 -12.77 -6.13 -17.93
N ILE A 183 -12.64 -6.26 -16.60
CA ILE A 183 -11.33 -6.20 -15.93
C ILE A 183 -10.51 -7.44 -16.30
N ARG A 184 -11.13 -8.62 -16.35
CA ARG A 184 -10.46 -9.84 -16.82
C ARG A 184 -10.05 -9.73 -18.30
N GLU A 185 -10.89 -9.14 -19.13
CA GLU A 185 -10.57 -8.95 -20.54
C GLU A 185 -9.42 -7.97 -20.78
N VAL A 186 -9.39 -6.85 -20.05
CA VAL A 186 -8.27 -5.90 -20.18
C VAL A 186 -6.97 -6.48 -19.61
N SER A 187 -7.01 -7.30 -18.57
CA SER A 187 -5.82 -7.96 -18.02
C SER A 187 -5.18 -8.99 -18.97
N LYS A 188 -5.93 -9.46 -19.97
CA LYS A 188 -5.43 -10.40 -21.00
C LYS A 188 -4.74 -9.74 -22.17
N ARG A 189 -4.58 -8.42 -22.18
CA ARG A 189 -3.78 -7.72 -23.19
C ARG A 189 -2.35 -8.26 -23.21
N THR A 190 -1.72 -8.17 -24.37
CA THR A 190 -0.34 -8.63 -24.56
C THR A 190 0.68 -7.57 -24.18
N SER A 191 0.30 -6.30 -24.27
CA SER A 191 1.15 -5.15 -23.97
C SER A 191 0.31 -3.95 -23.59
N GLY A 192 0.95 -2.93 -23.01
CA GLY A 192 0.33 -1.67 -22.63
C GLY A 192 0.31 -1.47 -21.13
N LEU A 193 -0.28 -0.36 -20.67
CA LEU A 193 -0.32 0.07 -19.28
C LEU A 193 -1.73 -0.08 -18.71
N ILE A 194 -1.85 -0.79 -17.61
CA ILE A 194 -3.08 -0.94 -16.83
C ILE A 194 -2.84 -0.35 -15.43
N LEU A 195 -3.71 0.55 -15.02
CA LEU A 195 -3.58 1.25 -13.74
C LEU A 195 -4.74 0.88 -12.80
N VAL A 196 -4.40 0.55 -11.56
CA VAL A 196 -5.40 0.36 -10.50
C VAL A 196 -5.20 1.46 -9.47
N THR A 197 -6.25 2.26 -9.24
CA THR A 197 -6.14 3.48 -8.46
C THR A 197 -7.17 3.55 -7.34
N GLY A 198 -6.95 4.45 -6.39
CA GLY A 198 -7.83 4.66 -5.24
C GLY A 198 -7.06 4.92 -3.96
N PRO A 199 -7.73 5.36 -2.89
CA PRO A 199 -7.09 5.64 -1.61
C PRO A 199 -6.44 4.41 -0.98
N THR A 200 -5.60 4.62 0.03
CA THR A 200 -5.04 3.53 0.83
C THR A 200 -6.18 2.68 1.43
N GLY A 201 -6.02 1.37 1.38
CA GLY A 201 -7.03 0.44 1.88
C GLY A 201 -8.25 0.23 0.95
N SER A 202 -8.23 0.77 -0.29
CA SER A 202 -9.32 0.54 -1.26
C SER A 202 -9.30 -0.85 -1.93
N GLY A 203 -8.28 -1.68 -1.66
CA GLY A 203 -8.16 -3.04 -2.19
C GLY A 203 -7.41 -3.14 -3.52
N LYS A 204 -6.62 -2.13 -3.92
CA LYS A 204 -5.83 -2.12 -5.16
C LYS A 204 -4.96 -3.36 -5.32
N SER A 205 -4.13 -3.64 -4.32
CA SER A 205 -3.20 -4.78 -4.33
C SER A 205 -3.94 -6.11 -4.47
N THR A 206 -5.09 -6.27 -3.81
CA THR A 206 -5.93 -7.47 -3.93
C THR A 206 -6.46 -7.64 -5.36
N THR A 207 -6.95 -6.56 -5.98
CA THR A 207 -7.46 -6.60 -7.36
C THR A 207 -6.35 -6.93 -8.34
N ILE A 208 -5.17 -6.30 -8.22
CA ILE A 208 -4.01 -6.60 -9.09
C ILE A 208 -3.52 -8.03 -8.87
N ALA A 209 -3.41 -8.48 -7.62
CA ALA A 209 -3.01 -9.87 -7.34
C ALA A 209 -3.96 -10.87 -7.99
N THR A 210 -5.28 -10.60 -7.95
CA THR A 210 -6.28 -11.42 -8.64
C THR A 210 -6.10 -11.41 -10.15
N MET A 211 -5.82 -10.24 -10.76
CA MET A 211 -5.55 -10.13 -12.21
C MET A 211 -4.29 -10.92 -12.60
N ILE A 212 -3.22 -10.78 -11.83
CA ILE A 212 -1.94 -11.48 -12.06
C ILE A 212 -2.10 -12.99 -11.87
N ASP A 213 -2.83 -13.46 -10.83
CA ASP A 213 -3.05 -14.89 -10.62
C ASP A 213 -3.93 -15.50 -11.73
N ASP A 214 -4.92 -14.77 -12.26
CA ASP A 214 -5.72 -15.20 -13.42
C ASP A 214 -4.84 -15.36 -14.66
N ILE A 215 -3.96 -14.39 -14.94
CA ILE A 215 -2.98 -14.48 -16.04
C ILE A 215 -2.05 -15.67 -15.84
N ASN A 216 -1.51 -15.85 -14.64
CA ASN A 216 -0.58 -16.93 -14.26
C ASN A 216 -1.21 -18.33 -14.41
N ARG A 217 -2.54 -18.44 -14.32
CA ARG A 217 -3.29 -19.69 -14.58
C ARG A 217 -3.58 -19.92 -16.06
N ASP A 218 -3.72 -18.84 -16.84
CA ASP A 218 -4.27 -18.91 -18.20
C ASP A 218 -3.20 -19.04 -19.26
N ARG A 219 -2.11 -18.26 -19.18
CA ARG A 219 -1.06 -18.23 -20.21
C ARG A 219 0.34 -18.52 -19.66
N THR A 220 1.24 -18.98 -20.53
CA THR A 220 2.67 -19.10 -20.24
C THR A 220 3.37 -17.75 -20.42
N GLY A 221 4.40 -17.50 -19.62
CA GLY A 221 5.19 -16.27 -19.69
C GLY A 221 6.00 -16.03 -18.42
N HIS A 222 6.65 -14.87 -18.37
CA HIS A 222 7.42 -14.42 -17.20
C HIS A 222 6.75 -13.18 -16.58
N ILE A 223 6.36 -13.30 -15.32
CA ILE A 223 5.82 -12.21 -14.51
C ILE A 223 6.91 -11.73 -13.57
N MET A 224 7.22 -10.44 -13.64
CA MET A 224 8.12 -9.77 -12.72
C MET A 224 7.35 -8.75 -11.90
N THR A 225 7.51 -8.74 -10.57
CA THR A 225 6.95 -7.70 -9.71
C THR A 225 8.06 -6.95 -8.98
N ILE A 226 7.85 -5.64 -8.77
CA ILE A 226 8.70 -4.77 -7.97
C ILE A 226 7.77 -4.04 -7.00
N GLU A 227 7.89 -4.36 -5.71
CA GLU A 227 6.91 -3.98 -4.68
C GLU A 227 7.59 -3.39 -3.43
N ASP A 228 6.84 -2.62 -2.64
CA ASP A 228 7.30 -2.00 -1.39
C ASP A 228 6.17 -1.99 -0.33
N PRO A 229 6.05 -3.05 0.48
CA PRO A 229 6.58 -4.41 0.32
C PRO A 229 5.71 -5.31 -0.58
N ILE A 230 6.07 -6.60 -0.73
CA ILE A 230 5.23 -7.62 -1.37
C ILE A 230 3.96 -7.83 -0.53
N GLU A 231 2.78 -7.63 -1.17
CA GLU A 231 1.47 -7.75 -0.51
C GLU A 231 0.81 -9.12 -0.68
N TYR A 232 1.14 -9.85 -1.77
CA TYR A 232 0.65 -11.21 -2.05
C TYR A 232 1.76 -12.06 -2.63
N LEU A 233 1.87 -13.30 -2.17
CA LEU A 233 2.82 -14.25 -2.73
C LEU A 233 2.19 -15.04 -3.87
N HIS A 234 2.75 -14.89 -5.06
CA HIS A 234 2.39 -15.65 -6.25
C HIS A 234 3.22 -16.93 -6.36
N GLN A 235 2.55 -18.04 -6.61
CA GLN A 235 3.25 -19.30 -6.94
C GLN A 235 3.51 -19.38 -8.44
N HIS A 236 4.58 -20.03 -8.85
CA HIS A 236 4.75 -20.42 -10.24
C HIS A 236 3.60 -21.36 -10.66
N ARG A 237 2.92 -21.03 -11.76
CA ARG A 237 1.89 -21.88 -12.36
C ARG A 237 2.25 -22.11 -13.83
N LYS A 238 1.50 -21.53 -14.77
CA LYS A 238 1.90 -21.50 -16.17
C LYS A 238 2.97 -20.46 -16.45
N CYS A 239 2.96 -19.35 -15.70
CA CYS A 239 4.04 -18.38 -15.72
C CYS A 239 5.13 -18.71 -14.71
N MET A 240 6.36 -18.33 -15.03
CA MET A 240 7.40 -18.09 -14.05
C MET A 240 7.08 -16.74 -13.39
N VAL A 241 7.13 -16.67 -12.06
CA VAL A 241 6.85 -15.43 -11.30
C VAL A 241 8.05 -15.12 -10.42
N ASN A 242 8.65 -13.96 -10.63
CA ASN A 242 9.71 -13.42 -9.79
C ASN A 242 9.20 -12.13 -9.14
N GLN A 243 9.25 -12.07 -7.81
CA GLN A 243 8.81 -10.93 -7.02
C GLN A 243 10.02 -10.33 -6.33
N ARG A 244 10.24 -9.04 -6.51
CA ARG A 244 11.35 -8.29 -5.91
C ARG A 244 10.82 -7.24 -4.95
N GLU A 245 11.22 -7.34 -3.69
CA GLU A 245 10.87 -6.40 -2.65
C GLU A 245 11.92 -5.30 -2.52
N LEU A 246 11.47 -4.05 -2.43
CA LEU A 246 12.35 -2.91 -2.17
C LEU A 246 13.05 -3.08 -0.81
N HIS A 247 14.31 -2.72 -0.75
CA HIS A 247 15.23 -2.86 0.38
C HIS A 247 15.65 -4.29 0.74
N SER A 248 14.93 -5.32 0.27
CA SER A 248 15.28 -6.73 0.47
C SER A 248 15.98 -7.33 -0.76
N ASP A 249 15.37 -7.17 -1.95
CA ASP A 249 15.82 -7.77 -3.20
C ASP A 249 16.36 -6.72 -4.19
N THR A 250 16.11 -5.46 -3.93
CA THR A 250 16.60 -4.31 -4.71
C THR A 250 16.71 -3.05 -3.85
N TYR A 251 17.67 -2.20 -4.13
CA TYR A 251 17.89 -0.96 -3.36
C TYR A 251 16.99 0.20 -3.79
N SER A 252 16.43 0.18 -5.01
CA SER A 252 15.51 1.22 -5.47
C SER A 252 14.62 0.72 -6.60
N PHE A 253 13.41 1.29 -6.71
CA PHE A 253 12.50 1.05 -7.83
C PHE A 253 13.17 1.36 -9.17
N HIS A 254 13.88 2.48 -9.27
CA HIS A 254 14.56 2.90 -10.50
C HIS A 254 15.58 1.86 -10.97
N ASN A 255 16.45 1.36 -10.06
CA ASN A 255 17.43 0.34 -10.40
C ASN A 255 16.79 -0.96 -10.85
N ALA A 256 15.73 -1.40 -10.16
CA ALA A 256 14.98 -2.59 -10.51
C ALA A 256 14.33 -2.45 -11.89
N LEU A 257 13.65 -1.33 -12.17
CA LEU A 257 12.98 -1.07 -13.45
C LEU A 257 13.97 -0.98 -14.63
N ARG A 258 15.19 -0.45 -14.40
CA ARG A 258 16.25 -0.48 -15.43
C ARG A 258 16.80 -1.87 -15.68
N ALA A 259 16.85 -2.72 -14.66
CA ALA A 259 17.33 -4.08 -14.77
C ALA A 259 16.30 -4.99 -15.44
N VAL A 260 15.00 -4.77 -15.17
CA VAL A 260 13.89 -5.62 -15.63
C VAL A 260 13.86 -5.84 -17.13
N LEU A 261 14.26 -4.84 -17.95
CA LEU A 261 14.37 -4.95 -19.40
C LEU A 261 15.35 -6.05 -19.89
N ARG A 262 16.24 -6.53 -19.00
CA ARG A 262 17.23 -7.60 -19.30
C ARG A 262 16.87 -8.92 -18.63
N GLU A 263 15.75 -8.96 -17.93
CA GLU A 263 15.26 -10.11 -17.18
C GLU A 263 14.19 -10.89 -17.96
N ASP A 264 13.94 -10.51 -19.24
CA ASP A 264 13.02 -11.13 -20.19
C ASP A 264 11.58 -11.29 -19.64
N PRO A 265 10.95 -10.23 -19.10
CA PRO A 265 9.59 -10.29 -18.60
C PRO A 265 8.57 -10.09 -19.74
N ASP A 266 7.42 -10.75 -19.64
CA ASP A 266 6.24 -10.45 -20.46
C ASP A 266 5.29 -9.50 -19.73
N ILE A 267 5.23 -9.65 -18.40
CA ILE A 267 4.30 -8.92 -17.53
C ILE A 267 5.08 -8.32 -16.36
N ILE A 268 4.85 -7.05 -16.09
CA ILE A 268 5.55 -6.33 -15.04
C ILE A 268 4.53 -5.66 -14.11
N LEU A 269 4.65 -5.90 -12.81
CA LEU A 269 3.93 -5.13 -11.79
C LEU A 269 4.91 -4.13 -11.16
N VAL A 270 4.55 -2.85 -11.23
CA VAL A 270 5.18 -1.77 -10.46
C VAL A 270 4.24 -1.42 -9.31
N GLY A 271 4.64 -1.75 -8.09
CA GLY A 271 3.78 -1.68 -6.91
C GLY A 271 3.13 -0.31 -6.72
N GLU A 272 3.90 0.78 -6.90
CA GLU A 272 3.37 2.15 -6.86
C GLU A 272 4.15 3.10 -7.78
N LEU A 273 3.43 3.93 -8.54
CA LEU A 273 3.96 4.97 -9.42
C LEU A 273 3.93 6.32 -8.69
N ARG A 274 5.00 6.62 -7.91
CA ARG A 274 5.05 7.82 -7.03
C ARG A 274 5.71 9.03 -7.68
N ASP A 275 6.77 8.80 -8.44
CA ASP A 275 7.68 9.80 -8.95
C ASP A 275 7.85 9.74 -10.47
N LEU A 276 8.50 10.75 -11.03
CA LEU A 276 8.74 10.89 -12.45
C LEU A 276 9.48 9.67 -13.02
N GLU A 277 10.51 9.20 -12.34
CA GLU A 277 11.39 8.14 -12.84
C GLU A 277 10.66 6.81 -12.95
N THR A 278 9.83 6.46 -11.97
CA THR A 278 9.03 5.24 -11.99
C THR A 278 7.91 5.29 -13.03
N ILE A 279 7.28 6.46 -13.22
CA ILE A 279 6.24 6.66 -14.23
C ILE A 279 6.85 6.59 -15.65
N GLU A 280 7.98 7.25 -15.88
CA GLU A 280 8.69 7.22 -17.17
C GLU A 280 9.11 5.79 -17.55
N ALA A 281 9.67 5.06 -16.58
CA ALA A 281 10.05 3.67 -16.79
C ALA A 281 8.85 2.78 -17.11
N ALA A 282 7.72 2.91 -16.40
CA ALA A 282 6.50 2.16 -16.66
C ALA A 282 5.92 2.45 -18.06
N LEU A 283 5.92 3.71 -18.48
CA LEU A 283 5.49 4.10 -19.83
C LEU A 283 6.41 3.52 -20.92
N THR A 284 7.72 3.56 -20.69
CA THR A 284 8.73 3.00 -21.62
C THR A 284 8.58 1.48 -21.74
N LEU A 285 8.38 0.77 -20.63
CA LEU A 285 8.14 -0.67 -20.62
C LEU A 285 6.86 -1.02 -21.39
N ALA A 286 5.78 -0.26 -21.21
CA ALA A 286 4.54 -0.45 -21.92
C ALA A 286 4.67 -0.17 -23.44
N GLU A 287 5.47 0.84 -23.82
CA GLU A 287 5.76 1.17 -25.23
C GLU A 287 6.60 0.09 -25.93
N THR A 288 7.54 -0.50 -25.18
CA THR A 288 8.42 -1.56 -25.71
C THR A 288 7.76 -2.95 -25.78
N GLY A 289 6.46 -3.05 -25.50
CA GLY A 289 5.67 -4.24 -25.76
C GLY A 289 5.36 -5.11 -24.56
N HIS A 290 5.68 -4.67 -23.33
CA HIS A 290 5.35 -5.38 -22.10
C HIS A 290 3.95 -5.01 -21.59
N LEU A 291 3.29 -5.93 -20.90
CA LEU A 291 2.08 -5.64 -20.16
C LEU A 291 2.46 -5.14 -18.77
N VAL A 292 2.19 -3.86 -18.49
CA VAL A 292 2.61 -3.21 -17.27
C VAL A 292 1.40 -2.91 -16.39
N PHE A 293 1.44 -3.33 -15.14
CA PHE A 293 0.49 -2.96 -14.09
C PHE A 293 1.14 -1.95 -13.15
N GLY A 294 0.37 -0.94 -12.73
CA GLY A 294 0.83 0.04 -11.76
C GLY A 294 -0.29 0.53 -10.85
N THR A 295 0.07 1.07 -9.68
CA THR A 295 -0.90 1.70 -8.78
C THR A 295 -0.64 3.19 -8.60
N LEU A 296 -1.73 3.95 -8.37
CA LEU A 296 -1.70 5.34 -7.93
C LEU A 296 -2.77 5.58 -6.85
N HIS A 297 -2.66 6.71 -6.14
CA HIS A 297 -3.63 7.12 -5.10
C HIS A 297 -4.71 8.10 -5.59
N THR A 298 -4.87 8.25 -6.89
CA THR A 298 -5.91 9.10 -7.50
C THR A 298 -7.30 8.53 -7.30
N ARG A 299 -8.32 9.41 -7.31
CA ARG A 299 -9.70 9.03 -6.97
C ARG A 299 -10.52 8.53 -8.15
N ASN A 300 -10.16 8.93 -9.39
CA ASN A 300 -10.89 8.59 -10.61
C ASN A 300 -9.93 8.50 -11.82
N ALA A 301 -10.41 7.98 -12.91
CA ALA A 301 -9.60 7.75 -14.11
C ALA A 301 -9.11 9.06 -14.79
N PRO A 302 -9.92 10.12 -14.95
CA PRO A 302 -9.41 11.39 -15.50
C PRO A 302 -8.28 11.99 -14.65
N SER A 303 -8.43 12.05 -13.32
CA SER A 303 -7.38 12.58 -12.45
C SER A 303 -6.12 11.69 -12.43
N THR A 304 -6.24 10.41 -12.78
CA THR A 304 -5.09 9.52 -12.94
C THR A 304 -4.27 9.92 -14.15
N VAL A 305 -4.92 10.21 -15.28
CA VAL A 305 -4.26 10.68 -16.50
C VAL A 305 -3.56 12.01 -16.24
N ASP A 306 -4.25 12.97 -15.61
CA ASP A 306 -3.66 14.27 -15.26
C ASP A 306 -2.44 14.10 -14.35
N ARG A 307 -2.56 13.27 -13.30
CA ARG A 307 -1.46 13.01 -12.35
C ARG A 307 -0.21 12.45 -13.02
N ILE A 308 -0.35 11.55 -13.98
CA ILE A 308 0.78 11.00 -14.73
C ILE A 308 1.45 12.10 -15.56
N ILE A 309 0.68 12.96 -16.21
CA ILE A 309 1.20 14.01 -17.07
C ILE A 309 1.87 15.12 -16.25
N ASP A 310 1.23 15.53 -15.14
CA ASP A 310 1.66 16.67 -14.33
C ASP A 310 2.96 16.45 -13.54
N VAL A 311 3.39 15.19 -13.40
CA VAL A 311 4.70 14.87 -12.80
C VAL A 311 5.87 15.33 -13.70
N PHE A 312 5.64 15.41 -15.02
CA PHE A 312 6.68 15.79 -15.97
C PHE A 312 6.78 17.31 -16.15
N PRO A 313 7.99 17.83 -16.44
CA PRO A 313 8.17 19.22 -16.80
C PRO A 313 7.29 19.64 -17.99
N PRO A 314 6.79 20.89 -18.03
CA PRO A 314 5.85 21.34 -19.06
C PRO A 314 6.28 21.08 -20.50
N GLU A 315 7.58 21.18 -20.78
CA GLU A 315 8.17 20.94 -22.10
C GLU A 315 8.06 19.47 -22.56
N GLN A 316 7.95 18.52 -21.62
CA GLN A 316 7.85 17.09 -21.91
C GLN A 316 6.39 16.60 -21.96
N GLN A 317 5.45 17.33 -21.37
CA GLN A 317 4.06 16.88 -21.20
C GLN A 317 3.37 16.54 -22.52
N SER A 318 3.66 17.26 -23.60
CA SER A 318 3.09 16.97 -24.94
C SER A 318 3.52 15.60 -25.45
N GLN A 319 4.78 15.23 -25.28
CA GLN A 319 5.31 13.92 -25.63
C GLN A 319 4.71 12.81 -24.75
N ILE A 320 4.62 13.06 -23.44
CA ILE A 320 4.03 12.13 -22.48
C ILE A 320 2.55 11.85 -22.78
N ARG A 321 1.76 12.86 -23.20
CA ARG A 321 0.38 12.69 -23.66
C ARG A 321 0.30 11.72 -24.85
N VAL A 322 1.20 11.84 -25.82
CA VAL A 322 1.25 10.93 -26.96
C VAL A 322 1.61 9.51 -26.49
N LEU A 323 2.64 9.36 -25.67
CA LEU A 323 3.10 8.08 -25.17
C LEU A 323 2.03 7.39 -24.33
N LEU A 324 1.44 8.08 -23.35
CA LEU A 324 0.34 7.57 -22.53
C LEU A 324 -0.89 7.24 -23.39
N GLY A 325 -1.24 8.09 -24.37
CA GLY A 325 -2.33 7.84 -25.30
C GLY A 325 -2.11 6.61 -26.19
N ASN A 326 -0.87 6.21 -26.43
CA ASN A 326 -0.56 4.98 -27.18
C ASN A 326 -0.59 3.73 -26.29
N THR A 327 -0.09 3.84 -25.08
CA THR A 327 0.18 2.70 -24.19
C THR A 327 -0.97 2.37 -23.24
N LEU A 328 -1.82 3.33 -22.86
CA LEU A 328 -2.87 3.12 -21.85
C LEU A 328 -3.95 2.14 -22.37
N GLU A 329 -4.13 1.02 -21.65
CA GLU A 329 -5.17 0.02 -21.95
C GLU A 329 -6.35 0.10 -20.97
N GLY A 330 -6.13 0.53 -19.71
CA GLY A 330 -7.22 0.73 -18.78
C GLY A 330 -6.83 1.43 -17.49
N VAL A 331 -7.80 2.09 -16.88
CA VAL A 331 -7.73 2.62 -15.50
C VAL A 331 -8.90 2.07 -14.71
N ILE A 332 -8.61 1.44 -13.58
CA ILE A 332 -9.60 0.87 -12.66
C ILE A 332 -9.48 1.64 -11.36
N SER A 333 -10.42 2.57 -11.11
CA SER A 333 -10.45 3.32 -9.85
C SER A 333 -11.37 2.65 -8.85
N GLN A 334 -10.94 2.51 -7.60
CA GLN A 334 -11.56 1.62 -6.64
C GLN A 334 -11.78 2.27 -5.28
N GLN A 335 -12.95 2.02 -4.69
CA GLN A 335 -13.28 2.34 -3.29
C GLN A 335 -13.90 1.12 -2.62
N LEU A 336 -13.57 0.88 -1.34
CA LEU A 336 -14.23 -0.17 -0.53
C LEU A 336 -15.32 0.43 0.34
N LEU A 337 -16.50 -0.18 0.29
CA LEU A 337 -17.65 0.17 1.12
C LEU A 337 -18.00 -0.96 2.09
N PRO A 338 -18.48 -0.65 3.30
CA PRO A 338 -19.06 -1.65 4.19
C PRO A 338 -20.36 -2.20 3.56
N LYS A 339 -20.50 -3.53 3.62
CA LYS A 339 -21.74 -4.20 3.19
C LYS A 339 -22.80 -4.19 4.30
N VAL A 340 -24.04 -4.16 3.92
CA VAL A 340 -25.14 -4.52 4.82
C VAL A 340 -24.92 -5.99 5.26
N GLY A 341 -24.91 -6.23 6.58
CA GLY A 341 -24.65 -7.58 7.12
C GLY A 341 -23.16 -7.94 7.31
N GLY A 342 -22.26 -6.98 7.10
CA GLY A 342 -20.81 -7.14 7.39
C GLY A 342 -19.94 -7.47 6.18
N GLY A 343 -18.64 -7.27 6.37
CA GLY A 343 -17.64 -7.35 5.30
C GLY A 343 -17.61 -6.10 4.41
N ARG A 344 -16.85 -6.15 3.32
CA ARG A 344 -16.64 -5.01 2.41
C ARG A 344 -16.90 -5.38 0.96
N ARG A 345 -17.25 -4.39 0.15
CA ARG A 345 -17.47 -4.53 -1.29
C ARG A 345 -16.77 -3.38 -2.04
N ALA A 346 -16.14 -3.69 -3.16
CA ALA A 346 -15.56 -2.68 -4.03
C ALA A 346 -16.62 -2.03 -4.92
N ALA A 347 -16.64 -0.69 -4.95
CA ALA A 347 -17.19 0.10 -6.04
C ALA A 347 -16.06 0.43 -7.01
N LEU A 348 -16.33 0.34 -8.30
CA LEU A 348 -15.34 0.41 -9.36
C LEU A 348 -15.74 1.44 -10.41
N GLU A 349 -14.80 2.29 -10.79
CA GLU A 349 -14.85 3.02 -12.04
C GLU A 349 -13.89 2.33 -13.00
N VAL A 350 -14.34 2.03 -14.22
CA VAL A 350 -13.55 1.35 -15.25
C VAL A 350 -13.53 2.20 -16.50
N MET A 351 -12.36 2.69 -16.87
CA MET A 351 -12.08 3.38 -18.11
C MET A 351 -11.15 2.52 -18.98
N LEU A 352 -11.56 2.20 -20.19
CA LEU A 352 -10.74 1.48 -21.16
C LEU A 352 -10.00 2.43 -22.09
N GLY A 353 -8.82 2.05 -22.57
CA GLY A 353 -8.02 2.76 -23.54
C GLY A 353 -8.63 2.72 -24.97
N SER A 354 -9.89 3.12 -25.10
CA SER A 354 -10.58 3.23 -26.39
C SER A 354 -9.97 4.34 -27.25
N ALA A 355 -10.21 4.30 -28.56
CA ALA A 355 -9.74 5.33 -29.48
C ALA A 355 -10.18 6.76 -29.05
N ALA A 356 -11.39 6.90 -28.50
CA ALA A 356 -11.89 8.16 -27.98
C ALA A 356 -11.07 8.64 -26.75
N ILE A 357 -10.85 7.76 -25.77
CA ILE A 357 -10.03 8.09 -24.58
C ILE A 357 -8.60 8.42 -24.99
N LYS A 358 -7.96 7.59 -25.81
CA LYS A 358 -6.59 7.82 -26.32
C LYS A 358 -6.46 9.16 -27.04
N ASN A 359 -7.50 9.58 -27.79
CA ASN A 359 -7.51 10.88 -28.45
C ASN A 359 -7.65 12.05 -27.44
N LEU A 360 -8.56 11.93 -26.45
CA LEU A 360 -8.70 12.94 -25.40
C LEU A 360 -7.42 13.13 -24.58
N ILE A 361 -6.66 12.07 -24.34
CA ILE A 361 -5.33 12.15 -23.69
C ILE A 361 -4.39 12.99 -24.53
N ARG A 362 -4.25 12.69 -25.84
CA ARG A 362 -3.37 13.43 -26.73
C ARG A 362 -3.73 14.91 -26.85
N GLU A 363 -5.02 15.23 -26.84
CA GLU A 363 -5.54 16.59 -26.95
C GLU A 363 -5.54 17.34 -25.59
N GLY A 364 -5.23 16.68 -24.47
CA GLY A 364 -5.28 17.29 -23.13
C GLY A 364 -6.70 17.61 -22.65
N LYS A 365 -7.71 16.91 -23.13
CA LYS A 365 -9.13 17.12 -22.82
C LYS A 365 -9.67 16.11 -21.80
N THR A 366 -8.95 15.92 -20.71
CA THR A 366 -9.28 14.92 -19.66
C THR A 366 -10.64 15.13 -19.04
N HIS A 367 -11.11 16.38 -18.95
CA HIS A 367 -12.45 16.73 -18.45
C HIS A 367 -13.61 16.13 -19.26
N GLN A 368 -13.39 15.71 -20.51
CA GLN A 368 -14.39 15.06 -21.36
C GLN A 368 -14.44 13.52 -21.18
N MET A 369 -13.44 12.95 -20.49
CA MET A 369 -13.35 11.48 -20.35
C MET A 369 -14.53 10.88 -19.60
N TYR A 370 -15.05 11.60 -18.58
CA TYR A 370 -16.20 11.11 -17.81
C TYR A 370 -17.41 10.84 -18.70
N SER A 371 -17.71 11.73 -19.63
CA SER A 371 -18.81 11.55 -20.60
C SER A 371 -18.58 10.34 -21.53
N VAL A 372 -17.33 10.09 -21.92
CA VAL A 372 -16.99 8.89 -22.71
C VAL A 372 -17.18 7.63 -21.89
N ILE A 373 -16.77 7.61 -20.62
CA ILE A 373 -16.98 6.46 -19.72
C ILE A 373 -18.47 6.18 -19.60
N GLU A 374 -19.29 7.21 -19.34
CA GLU A 374 -20.73 7.08 -19.14
C GLU A 374 -21.45 6.54 -20.40
N THR A 375 -21.06 7.01 -21.57
CA THR A 375 -21.70 6.60 -22.86
C THR A 375 -21.18 5.26 -23.38
N SER A 376 -20.03 4.78 -22.91
CA SER A 376 -19.40 3.50 -23.34
C SER A 376 -19.71 2.33 -22.40
N ALA A 377 -20.85 2.37 -21.69
CA ALA A 377 -21.26 1.28 -20.80
C ALA A 377 -21.41 -0.08 -21.52
N LYS A 378 -21.74 -0.07 -22.83
CA LYS A 378 -21.85 -1.28 -23.65
C LYS A 378 -20.49 -1.96 -23.88
N ASP A 379 -19.42 -1.18 -23.84
CA ASP A 379 -18.03 -1.67 -23.96
C ASP A 379 -17.46 -2.10 -22.61
N GLY A 380 -18.25 -2.04 -21.54
CA GLY A 380 -17.86 -2.43 -20.19
C GLY A 380 -17.31 -1.29 -19.34
N MET A 381 -17.26 -0.05 -19.82
CA MET A 381 -16.87 1.10 -19.00
C MET A 381 -17.96 1.40 -17.95
N ILE A 382 -17.51 1.78 -16.76
CA ILE A 382 -18.40 2.00 -15.61
C ILE A 382 -17.96 3.28 -14.90
N THR A 383 -18.88 4.22 -14.66
CA THR A 383 -18.60 5.37 -13.79
C THR A 383 -18.71 4.97 -12.32
N MET A 384 -17.99 5.65 -11.43
CA MET A 384 -18.07 5.39 -9.98
C MET A 384 -19.52 5.52 -9.48
N ASP A 385 -20.24 6.56 -9.89
CA ASP A 385 -21.62 6.81 -9.46
C ASP A 385 -22.60 5.72 -9.91
N ARG A 386 -22.41 5.17 -11.11
CA ARG A 386 -23.17 4.02 -11.58
C ARG A 386 -22.88 2.77 -10.75
N SER A 387 -21.61 2.48 -10.49
CA SER A 387 -21.21 1.35 -9.67
C SER A 387 -21.78 1.43 -8.26
N LEU A 388 -21.73 2.61 -7.63
CA LEU A 388 -22.33 2.86 -6.32
C LEU A 388 -23.86 2.67 -6.34
N ALA A 389 -24.54 3.17 -7.37
CA ALA A 389 -25.98 3.01 -7.53
C ALA A 389 -26.38 1.53 -7.68
N ASP A 390 -25.60 0.73 -8.41
CA ASP A 390 -25.84 -0.69 -8.57
C ASP A 390 -25.64 -1.45 -7.25
N LEU A 391 -24.63 -1.08 -6.43
CA LEU A 391 -24.42 -1.64 -5.08
C LEU A 391 -25.59 -1.32 -4.14
N PHE A 392 -26.15 -0.12 -4.21
CA PHE A 392 -27.34 0.25 -3.46
C PHE A 392 -28.58 -0.53 -3.95
N ARG A 393 -28.82 -0.56 -5.25
CA ARG A 393 -30.00 -1.24 -5.85
C ARG A 393 -30.03 -2.73 -5.59
N THR A 394 -28.86 -3.36 -5.48
CA THR A 394 -28.75 -4.79 -5.11
C THR A 394 -28.83 -5.01 -3.60
N GLY A 395 -29.03 -3.97 -2.78
CA GLY A 395 -29.05 -4.08 -1.33
C GLY A 395 -27.70 -4.43 -0.70
N THR A 396 -26.63 -4.34 -1.47
CA THR A 396 -25.26 -4.68 -0.99
C THR A 396 -24.73 -3.64 -0.02
N CYS A 397 -24.94 -2.36 -0.31
CA CYS A 397 -24.50 -1.22 0.53
C CYS A 397 -25.68 -0.28 0.80
N SER A 398 -25.61 0.50 1.90
CA SER A 398 -26.66 1.46 2.23
C SER A 398 -26.61 2.69 1.29
N PHE A 399 -27.72 3.41 1.20
CA PHE A 399 -27.80 4.64 0.40
C PHE A 399 -26.82 5.70 0.89
N GLU A 400 -26.75 5.88 2.20
CA GLU A 400 -25.89 6.87 2.87
C GLU A 400 -24.40 6.61 2.58
N GLU A 401 -23.97 5.35 2.68
CA GLU A 401 -22.60 4.94 2.38
C GLU A 401 -22.23 5.17 0.91
N CYS A 402 -23.14 4.87 0.00
CA CYS A 402 -22.94 5.11 -1.43
C CYS A 402 -22.93 6.61 -1.75
N LEU A 403 -23.89 7.38 -1.21
CA LEU A 403 -23.99 8.84 -1.44
C LEU A 403 -22.76 9.59 -0.90
N MET A 404 -22.22 9.16 0.23
CA MET A 404 -21.01 9.76 0.81
C MET A 404 -19.79 9.64 -0.11
N ARG A 405 -19.73 8.58 -0.91
CA ARG A 405 -18.60 8.24 -1.80
C ARG A 405 -18.82 8.62 -3.25
N ALA A 406 -20.03 9.08 -3.59
CA ALA A 406 -20.37 9.51 -4.94
C ALA A 406 -19.52 10.70 -5.38
N VAL A 407 -19.09 10.67 -6.64
CA VAL A 407 -18.36 11.76 -7.31
C VAL A 407 -19.34 12.91 -7.60
N ASP A 408 -20.49 12.56 -8.18
CA ASP A 408 -21.63 13.47 -8.41
C ASP A 408 -22.87 12.89 -7.74
N LYS A 409 -23.33 13.56 -6.67
CA LYS A 409 -24.47 13.11 -5.86
C LYS A 409 -25.79 13.12 -6.62
N ASP A 410 -25.96 14.02 -7.58
CA ASP A 410 -27.16 14.13 -8.39
C ASP A 410 -27.19 12.98 -9.42
N ASN A 411 -26.06 12.70 -10.08
CA ASN A 411 -25.92 11.55 -10.97
C ASN A 411 -26.13 10.23 -10.22
N PHE A 412 -25.50 10.07 -9.06
CA PHE A 412 -25.72 8.89 -8.22
C PHE A 412 -27.22 8.73 -7.87
N SER A 413 -27.87 9.80 -7.40
CA SER A 413 -29.27 9.77 -7.00
C SER A 413 -30.21 9.44 -8.17
N ARG A 414 -29.89 9.92 -9.37
CA ARG A 414 -30.60 9.57 -10.61
C ARG A 414 -30.47 8.07 -10.91
N PHE A 415 -29.26 7.53 -10.92
CA PHE A 415 -29.02 6.10 -11.15
C PHE A 415 -29.62 5.20 -10.06
N ALA A 416 -29.57 5.62 -8.81
CA ALA A 416 -30.16 4.89 -7.68
C ALA A 416 -31.68 4.74 -7.79
N LYS A 417 -32.38 5.74 -8.39
CA LYS A 417 -33.81 5.72 -8.64
C LYS A 417 -34.24 4.94 -9.90
N GLY A 418 -33.29 4.44 -10.68
CA GLY A 418 -33.56 3.63 -11.88
C GLY A 418 -33.69 4.44 -13.18
N GLY A 419 -33.08 5.65 -13.22
CA GLY A 419 -32.99 6.52 -14.41
C GLY A 419 -31.80 6.16 -15.29
#